data_5ea8dc7ea3b89d27874c1dd4320f5555
#
_entry.id   5ea8dc7ea3b89d27874c1dd4320f5555
#
_cell.length_a   1.000
_cell.length_b   1.000
_cell.length_c   1.000
_cell.angle_alpha   90.00
_cell.angle_beta   90.00
_cell.angle_gamma   90.00
#
_symmetry.space_group_name_H-M   'P 1'
#
loop_
_entity.id
_entity.type
_entity.pdbx_description
1 polymer ?
#
loop_
_entity_poly.entity_id
_entity_poly.type
_entity_poly.pdbx_seq_one_letter_code
_entity_poly.pdbx_strand_id
1 'polypeptide(L)'
;MTIKSDKWIRRMAQEHGMIEPFVERQVRGADDSRVISYGVSSYGYDVRCAAEFKVFTNIHSAVVDPKNFDEKSFVDINSDVCIIPPNSFALARTVEYFRIPRDVLTICLGKSTYARCGIIVNVTPLEPEWEGHVTLEFSNTTNLPAKIYANEGVAQMLFLQSDEACEVSHKDRGGKYQGQRGVTPPKA
;
A
#
# COMPACT_ATOMS: atom_id res chain seq x y z
N MET A 1 -3.29 5.37 -23.34
CA MET A 1 -2.82 5.12 -21.94
C MET A 1 -1.55 4.28 -21.98
N THR A 2 -0.48 4.69 -21.30
CA THR A 2 0.83 4.03 -21.32
C THR A 2 1.34 3.71 -19.92
N ILE A 3 1.85 2.47 -19.74
CA ILE A 3 2.57 2.10 -18.52
C ILE A 3 3.93 2.83 -18.48
N LYS A 4 4.34 3.27 -17.30
CA LYS A 4 5.56 4.07 -17.10
C LYS A 4 6.76 3.23 -16.68
N SER A 5 7.90 3.51 -17.33
CA SER A 5 9.16 2.81 -17.07
C SER A 5 9.88 3.36 -15.81
N ASP A 6 10.89 2.64 -15.37
CA ASP A 6 11.79 3.03 -14.30
C ASP A 6 12.42 4.43 -14.50
N LYS A 7 12.78 4.81 -15.74
CA LYS A 7 13.32 6.14 -16.06
C LYS A 7 12.31 7.25 -15.74
N TRP A 8 11.05 7.04 -16.11
CA TRP A 8 9.97 7.99 -15.82
C TRP A 8 9.71 8.06 -14.32
N ILE A 9 9.66 6.90 -13.62
CA ILE A 9 9.42 6.84 -12.17
C ILE A 9 10.51 7.59 -11.41
N ARG A 10 11.80 7.38 -11.74
CA ARG A 10 12.93 8.12 -11.14
C ARG A 10 12.79 9.62 -11.33
N ARG A 11 12.53 10.06 -12.57
CA ARG A 11 12.34 11.48 -12.87
C ARG A 11 11.21 12.09 -12.05
N MET A 12 10.04 11.46 -12.03
CA MET A 12 8.88 11.97 -11.27
C MET A 12 9.10 11.99 -9.76
N ALA A 13 9.80 11.00 -9.23
CA ALA A 13 10.14 10.98 -7.81
C ALA A 13 11.16 12.07 -7.44
N GLN A 14 12.21 12.26 -8.24
CA GLN A 14 13.31 13.21 -7.96
C GLN A 14 12.93 14.65 -8.24
N GLU A 15 12.23 14.93 -9.36
CA GLU A 15 11.92 16.30 -9.79
C GLU A 15 10.58 16.82 -9.21
N HIS A 16 9.62 15.91 -8.94
CA HIS A 16 8.26 16.28 -8.52
C HIS A 16 7.84 15.70 -7.17
N GLY A 17 8.72 14.94 -6.50
CA GLY A 17 8.41 14.36 -5.20
C GLY A 17 7.24 13.37 -5.22
N MET A 18 7.03 12.66 -6.36
CA MET A 18 5.91 11.73 -6.51
C MET A 18 5.94 10.60 -5.47
N ILE A 19 7.11 10.17 -5.03
CA ILE A 19 7.34 9.10 -4.04
C ILE A 19 8.38 9.59 -3.02
N GLU A 20 8.06 9.55 -1.73
CA GLU A 20 8.93 10.03 -0.65
C GLU A 20 8.78 9.19 0.63
N PRO A 21 9.87 8.59 1.20
CA PRO A 21 11.23 8.57 0.66
C PRO A 21 11.33 7.66 -0.57
N PHE A 22 12.14 8.08 -1.54
CA PHE A 22 12.32 7.35 -2.79
C PHE A 22 13.56 6.44 -2.75
N VAL A 23 13.39 5.19 -3.19
CA VAL A 23 14.48 4.21 -3.32
C VAL A 23 14.75 3.96 -4.81
N GLU A 24 15.84 4.55 -5.31
CA GLU A 24 16.16 4.65 -6.74
C GLU A 24 16.42 3.31 -7.43
N ARG A 25 16.83 2.28 -6.67
CA ARG A 25 17.16 0.95 -7.17
C ARG A 25 16.36 -0.10 -6.41
N GLN A 26 16.19 -1.26 -7.01
CA GLN A 26 15.64 -2.39 -6.28
C GLN A 26 16.66 -2.88 -5.24
N VAL A 27 16.31 -2.78 -3.97
CA VAL A 27 17.05 -3.32 -2.85
C VAL A 27 16.68 -4.78 -2.67
N ARG A 28 17.68 -5.63 -2.57
CA ARG A 28 17.57 -7.05 -2.24
C ARG A 28 18.52 -7.33 -1.10
N GLY A 29 18.25 -8.33 -0.29
CA GLY A 29 19.21 -8.75 0.73
C GLY A 29 20.55 -9.11 0.11
N ALA A 30 21.63 -8.60 0.69
CA ALA A 30 22.98 -9.07 0.39
C ALA A 30 23.19 -10.39 1.14
N ASP A 31 23.94 -11.31 0.53
CA ASP A 31 24.40 -12.59 1.09
C ASP A 31 23.65 -13.06 2.34
N ASP A 32 22.87 -14.13 2.27
CA ASP A 32 22.08 -14.75 3.36
C ASP A 32 20.98 -13.89 4.05
N SER A 33 20.88 -12.60 3.84
CA SER A 33 19.78 -11.79 4.35
C SER A 33 18.52 -12.01 3.49
N ARG A 34 17.47 -12.57 4.09
CA ARG A 34 16.20 -12.88 3.41
C ARG A 34 15.28 -11.65 3.35
N VAL A 35 15.76 -10.52 2.80
CA VAL A 35 14.95 -9.30 2.65
C VAL A 35 14.02 -9.44 1.46
N ILE A 36 12.73 -9.15 1.65
CA ILE A 36 11.77 -9.06 0.55
C ILE A 36 11.99 -7.74 -0.17
N SER A 37 12.37 -7.82 -1.45
CA SER A 37 12.87 -6.70 -2.24
C SER A 37 11.88 -5.54 -2.35
N TYR A 38 12.41 -4.30 -2.41
CA TYR A 38 11.65 -3.05 -2.56
C TYR A 38 12.40 -2.03 -3.41
N GLY A 39 11.74 -0.94 -3.78
CA GLY A 39 12.29 0.13 -4.62
C GLY A 39 11.89 0.00 -6.09
N VAL A 40 12.57 0.75 -6.96
CA VAL A 40 12.23 0.81 -8.40
C VAL A 40 12.45 -0.53 -9.09
N SER A 41 11.43 -0.98 -9.81
CA SER A 41 11.49 -2.09 -10.79
C SER A 41 11.37 -1.56 -12.22
N SER A 42 11.37 -2.43 -13.23
CA SER A 42 11.36 -2.01 -14.65
C SER A 42 10.18 -1.14 -15.05
N TYR A 43 8.98 -1.47 -14.56
CA TYR A 43 7.72 -0.76 -14.86
C TYR A 43 6.86 -0.56 -13.61
N GLY A 44 7.49 -0.34 -12.45
CA GLY A 44 6.78 -0.14 -11.21
C GLY A 44 7.70 0.22 -10.06
N TYR A 45 7.11 0.33 -8.88
CA TYR A 45 7.80 0.59 -7.63
C TYR A 45 7.29 -0.36 -6.55
N ASP A 46 8.20 -1.15 -5.97
CA ASP A 46 7.86 -2.04 -4.86
C ASP A 46 7.88 -1.24 -3.56
N VAL A 47 6.70 -1.09 -2.94
CA VAL A 47 6.50 -0.32 -1.71
C VAL A 47 6.82 -1.14 -0.48
N ARG A 48 7.29 -0.44 0.57
CA ARG A 48 7.56 -1.01 1.88
C ARG A 48 6.36 -0.86 2.82
N CYS A 49 6.16 -1.84 3.69
CA CYS A 49 5.24 -1.74 4.81
C CYS A 49 5.86 -0.96 5.96
N ALA A 50 5.16 -0.01 6.56
CA ALA A 50 5.58 0.63 7.79
C ALA A 50 5.37 -0.32 9.00
N ALA A 51 5.93 0.04 10.16
CA ALA A 51 5.83 -0.78 11.39
C ALA A 51 4.49 -0.62 12.15
N GLU A 52 3.60 0.21 11.61
CA GLU A 52 2.28 0.49 12.20
C GLU A 52 1.23 -0.42 11.58
N PHE A 53 0.55 -1.21 12.40
CA PHE A 53 -0.48 -2.16 11.98
C PHE A 53 -1.73 -2.01 12.83
N LYS A 54 -2.89 -2.28 12.23
CA LYS A 54 -4.17 -2.49 12.90
C LYS A 54 -4.64 -3.90 12.57
N VAL A 55 -4.54 -4.81 13.55
CA VAL A 55 -4.94 -6.22 13.37
C VAL A 55 -6.39 -6.38 13.78
N PHE A 56 -7.19 -6.96 12.88
CA PHE A 56 -8.61 -7.19 13.15
C PHE A 56 -8.82 -8.24 14.25
N THR A 57 -9.79 -7.96 15.12
CA THR A 57 -10.31 -8.87 16.16
C THR A 57 -11.83 -8.88 16.12
N ASN A 58 -12.43 -10.05 16.37
CA ASN A 58 -13.89 -10.25 16.32
C ASN A 58 -14.55 -10.18 17.72
N ILE A 59 -13.84 -9.71 18.76
CA ILE A 59 -14.34 -9.74 20.13
C ILE A 59 -15.33 -8.59 20.45
N HIS A 60 -15.35 -7.55 19.64
CA HIS A 60 -16.14 -6.33 19.89
C HIS A 60 -17.35 -6.18 18.98
N SER A 61 -17.46 -6.97 17.90
CA SER A 61 -18.57 -6.87 16.96
C SER A 61 -19.00 -8.24 16.44
N ALA A 62 -20.30 -8.44 16.31
CA ALA A 62 -20.86 -9.66 15.71
C ALA A 62 -20.92 -9.60 14.17
N VAL A 63 -20.83 -8.40 13.58
CA VAL A 63 -20.94 -8.14 12.13
C VAL A 63 -19.96 -7.07 11.73
N VAL A 64 -19.29 -7.26 10.59
CA VAL A 64 -18.49 -6.22 9.95
C VAL A 64 -19.41 -5.38 9.06
N ASP A 65 -19.65 -4.13 9.44
CA ASP A 65 -20.46 -3.18 8.67
C ASP A 65 -19.59 -2.02 8.18
N PRO A 66 -19.37 -1.87 6.86
CA PRO A 66 -18.54 -0.79 6.33
C PRO A 66 -19.13 0.62 6.54
N LYS A 67 -20.43 0.72 6.80
CA LYS A 67 -21.11 1.98 7.10
C LYS A 67 -21.09 2.35 8.57
N ASN A 68 -20.85 1.37 9.44
CA ASN A 68 -20.81 1.54 10.90
C ASN A 68 -19.72 0.64 11.50
N PHE A 69 -18.49 0.82 11.02
CA PHE A 69 -17.36 0.02 11.47
C PHE A 69 -16.95 0.41 12.88
N ASP A 70 -16.90 -0.57 13.78
CA ASP A 70 -16.40 -0.36 15.15
C ASP A 70 -14.87 -0.43 15.16
N GLU A 71 -14.20 0.71 15.36
CA GLU A 71 -12.73 0.79 15.41
C GLU A 71 -12.12 -0.02 16.56
N LYS A 72 -12.89 -0.36 17.61
CA LYS A 72 -12.47 -1.29 18.66
C LYS A 72 -12.24 -2.71 18.15
N SER A 73 -12.70 -3.02 16.93
CA SER A 73 -12.38 -4.26 16.23
C SER A 73 -10.94 -4.31 15.72
N PHE A 74 -10.14 -3.27 15.95
CA PHE A 74 -8.71 -3.30 15.67
C PHE A 74 -7.87 -3.26 16.95
N VAL A 75 -6.77 -4.02 16.92
CA VAL A 75 -5.67 -3.91 17.89
C VAL A 75 -4.51 -3.22 17.20
N ASP A 76 -4.06 -2.10 17.76
CA ASP A 76 -2.91 -1.36 17.26
C ASP A 76 -1.60 -2.07 17.67
N ILE A 77 -0.75 -2.32 16.69
CA ILE A 77 0.56 -2.96 16.87
C ILE A 77 1.61 -2.08 16.19
N ASN A 78 2.70 -1.81 16.92
CA ASN A 78 3.91 -1.20 16.36
C ASN A 78 5.06 -2.19 16.54
N SER A 79 5.51 -2.81 15.44
CA SER A 79 6.50 -3.89 15.47
C SER A 79 7.15 -4.09 14.11
N ASP A 80 8.38 -4.62 14.11
CA ASP A 80 9.05 -5.03 12.87
C ASP A 80 8.40 -6.24 12.20
N VAL A 81 7.59 -7.01 12.93
CA VAL A 81 6.85 -8.15 12.41
C VAL A 81 5.42 -8.13 12.93
N CYS A 82 4.45 -8.04 12.02
CA CYS A 82 3.05 -8.24 12.35
C CYS A 82 2.66 -9.70 12.14
N ILE A 83 1.87 -10.27 13.07
CA ILE A 83 1.28 -11.60 12.93
C ILE A 83 -0.22 -11.43 12.71
N ILE A 84 -0.70 -11.82 11.53
CA ILE A 84 -2.13 -11.82 11.20
C ILE A 84 -2.70 -13.20 11.55
N PRO A 85 -3.75 -13.27 12.40
CA PRO A 85 -4.40 -14.55 12.73
C PRO A 85 -4.92 -15.29 11.50
N PRO A 86 -5.16 -16.61 11.61
CA PRO A 86 -5.78 -17.39 10.54
C PRO A 86 -7.12 -16.80 10.08
N ASN A 87 -7.35 -16.75 8.76
CA ASN A 87 -8.60 -16.25 8.16
C ASN A 87 -9.00 -14.85 8.65
N SER A 88 -8.02 -14.00 8.98
CA SER A 88 -8.21 -12.63 9.45
C SER A 88 -7.49 -11.64 8.55
N PHE A 89 -7.56 -10.37 8.88
CA PHE A 89 -6.91 -9.30 8.10
C PHE A 89 -6.25 -8.26 9.01
N ALA A 90 -5.38 -7.47 8.41
CA ALA A 90 -4.77 -6.32 9.06
C ALA A 90 -4.68 -5.16 8.08
N LEU A 91 -4.74 -3.96 8.61
CA LEU A 91 -4.40 -2.75 7.90
C LEU A 91 -2.98 -2.33 8.29
N ALA A 92 -2.24 -1.82 7.31
CA ALA A 92 -0.97 -1.15 7.54
C ALA A 92 -0.89 0.07 6.60
N ARG A 93 0.24 0.77 6.59
CA ARG A 93 0.49 1.81 5.60
C ARG A 93 1.83 1.60 4.91
N THR A 94 1.99 2.25 3.78
CA THR A 94 3.30 2.34 3.14
C THR A 94 4.27 3.22 3.95
N VAL A 95 5.57 2.90 3.90
CA VAL A 95 6.63 3.82 4.33
C VAL A 95 6.62 5.06 3.45
N GLU A 96 6.41 4.85 2.15
CA GLU A 96 6.39 5.88 1.12
C GLU A 96 5.11 6.72 1.18
N TYR A 97 5.26 8.03 1.06
CA TYR A 97 4.19 8.99 0.79
C TYR A 97 4.14 9.23 -0.72
N PHE A 98 2.94 9.22 -1.29
CA PHE A 98 2.72 9.39 -2.73
C PHE A 98 2.05 10.73 -3.03
N ARG A 99 2.39 11.31 -4.20
CA ARG A 99 1.70 12.46 -4.82
C ARG A 99 1.47 12.12 -6.28
N ILE A 100 0.26 11.68 -6.60
CA ILE A 100 -0.08 11.19 -7.94
C ILE A 100 -0.37 12.37 -8.87
N PRO A 101 0.29 12.45 -10.05
CA PRO A 101 0.00 13.50 -11.03
C PRO A 101 -1.43 13.44 -11.57
N ARG A 102 -1.94 14.57 -12.08
CA ARG A 102 -3.33 14.70 -12.57
C ARG A 102 -3.64 13.82 -13.79
N ASP A 103 -2.65 13.44 -14.56
CA ASP A 103 -2.77 12.61 -15.76
C ASP A 103 -2.38 11.13 -15.50
N VAL A 104 -2.22 10.74 -14.25
CA VAL A 104 -1.74 9.40 -13.86
C VAL A 104 -2.76 8.69 -13.00
N LEU A 105 -3.02 7.42 -13.35
CA LEU A 105 -3.69 6.43 -12.51
C LEU A 105 -2.65 5.45 -11.98
N THR A 106 -2.69 5.14 -10.68
CA THR A 106 -1.78 4.16 -10.09
C THR A 106 -2.54 2.93 -9.62
N ILE A 107 -2.08 1.75 -10.03
CA ILE A 107 -2.64 0.46 -9.60
C ILE A 107 -1.64 -0.21 -8.67
N CYS A 108 -2.11 -0.68 -7.52
CA CYS A 108 -1.34 -1.46 -6.57
C CYS A 108 -1.66 -2.95 -6.70
N LEU A 109 -0.64 -3.76 -6.81
CA LEU A 109 -0.74 -5.22 -6.86
C LEU A 109 0.09 -5.84 -5.73
N GLY A 110 -0.39 -6.93 -5.16
CA GLY A 110 0.35 -7.69 -4.15
C GLY A 110 1.67 -8.26 -4.70
N LYS A 111 2.65 -8.40 -3.80
CA LYS A 111 3.95 -8.99 -4.16
C LYS A 111 3.87 -10.51 -4.23
N SER A 112 4.49 -11.10 -5.24
CA SER A 112 4.43 -12.55 -5.51
C SER A 112 4.90 -13.42 -4.34
N THR A 113 5.83 -12.93 -3.52
CA THR A 113 6.32 -13.62 -2.32
C THR A 113 5.19 -13.87 -1.32
N TYR A 114 4.40 -12.84 -1.01
CA TYR A 114 3.24 -12.95 -0.12
C TYR A 114 2.08 -13.70 -0.76
N ALA A 115 1.79 -13.43 -2.03
CA ALA A 115 0.70 -14.09 -2.76
C ALA A 115 0.87 -15.62 -2.77
N ARG A 116 2.09 -16.12 -2.93
CA ARG A 116 2.41 -17.57 -2.89
C ARG A 116 2.31 -18.19 -1.49
N CYS A 117 2.23 -17.36 -0.45
CA CYS A 117 1.97 -17.80 0.91
C CYS A 117 0.48 -17.64 1.31
N GLY A 118 -0.40 -17.36 0.36
CA GLY A 118 -1.82 -17.16 0.64
C GLY A 118 -2.13 -15.82 1.33
N ILE A 119 -1.25 -14.82 1.20
CA ILE A 119 -1.48 -13.49 1.73
C ILE A 119 -1.82 -12.56 0.56
N ILE A 120 -2.99 -11.95 0.64
CA ILE A 120 -3.47 -10.99 -0.36
C ILE A 120 -3.22 -9.58 0.16
N VAL A 121 -2.68 -8.72 -0.68
CA VAL A 121 -2.64 -7.27 -0.47
C VAL A 121 -3.65 -6.66 -1.42
N ASN A 122 -4.65 -6.00 -0.89
CA ASN A 122 -5.64 -5.28 -1.67
C ASN A 122 -5.46 -3.77 -1.46
N VAL A 123 -5.57 -3.00 -2.52
CA VAL A 123 -5.59 -1.53 -2.52
C VAL A 123 -6.38 -1.07 -3.71
N THR A 124 -7.33 -0.18 -3.51
CA THR A 124 -8.04 0.46 -4.63
C THR A 124 -7.11 1.36 -5.43
N PRO A 125 -7.35 1.59 -6.73
CA PRO A 125 -6.50 2.47 -7.52
C PRO A 125 -6.33 3.85 -6.89
N LEU A 126 -5.10 4.38 -6.94
CA LEU A 126 -4.82 5.75 -6.54
C LEU A 126 -5.14 6.65 -7.74
N GLU A 127 -6.14 7.47 -7.56
CA GLU A 127 -6.65 8.34 -8.62
C GLU A 127 -5.80 9.60 -8.82
N PRO A 128 -6.01 10.31 -9.93
CA PRO A 128 -5.35 11.60 -10.21
C PRO A 128 -5.40 12.56 -9.03
N GLU A 129 -4.27 13.19 -8.71
CA GLU A 129 -4.06 14.14 -7.61
C GLU A 129 -4.32 13.59 -6.19
N TRP A 130 -4.49 12.28 -6.05
CA TRP A 130 -4.46 11.68 -4.73
C TRP A 130 -3.05 11.80 -4.13
N GLU A 131 -2.98 12.13 -2.84
CA GLU A 131 -1.73 12.09 -2.09
C GLU A 131 -1.93 11.49 -0.70
N GLY A 132 -0.88 10.86 -0.15
CA GLY A 132 -0.92 10.24 1.17
C GLY A 132 0.01 9.04 1.30
N HIS A 133 0.05 8.48 2.52
CA HIS A 133 0.51 7.11 2.72
C HIS A 133 -0.61 6.16 2.31
N VAL A 134 -0.29 5.15 1.52
CA VAL A 134 -1.29 4.17 1.08
C VAL A 134 -1.63 3.23 2.23
N THR A 135 -2.90 3.09 2.55
CA THR A 135 -3.34 2.02 3.45
C THR A 135 -3.29 0.70 2.69
N LEU A 136 -2.58 -0.26 3.26
CA LEU A 136 -2.39 -1.61 2.74
C LEU A 136 -3.34 -2.55 3.48
N GLU A 137 -4.20 -3.25 2.76
CA GLU A 137 -5.20 -4.15 3.31
C GLU A 137 -4.73 -5.59 3.12
N PHE A 138 -4.13 -6.17 4.17
CA PHE A 138 -3.62 -7.54 4.15
C PHE A 138 -4.68 -8.53 4.57
N SER A 139 -4.96 -9.55 3.76
CA SER A 139 -5.82 -10.67 4.12
C SER A 139 -4.99 -11.95 4.22
N ASN A 140 -5.06 -12.62 5.37
CA ASN A 140 -4.52 -13.96 5.57
C ASN A 140 -5.60 -15.00 5.21
N THR A 141 -5.48 -15.62 4.04
CA THR A 141 -6.46 -16.62 3.56
C THR A 141 -6.11 -18.04 4.03
N THR A 142 -5.08 -18.19 4.84
CA THR A 142 -4.62 -19.50 5.32
C THR A 142 -5.21 -19.82 6.70
N ASN A 143 -5.14 -21.08 7.09
CA ASN A 143 -5.52 -21.55 8.42
C ASN A 143 -4.37 -21.48 9.44
N LEU A 144 -3.27 -20.81 9.11
CA LEU A 144 -2.11 -20.57 9.96
C LEU A 144 -1.89 -19.06 10.19
N PRO A 145 -1.29 -18.64 11.32
CA PRO A 145 -0.82 -17.27 11.48
C PRO A 145 0.18 -16.87 10.39
N ALA A 146 0.05 -15.70 9.82
CA ALA A 146 0.91 -15.20 8.75
C ALA A 146 1.72 -13.99 9.22
N LYS A 147 3.00 -13.92 8.80
CA LYS A 147 3.91 -12.82 9.13
C LYS A 147 3.97 -11.80 8.02
N ILE A 148 3.88 -10.52 8.38
CA ILE A 148 4.21 -9.38 7.53
C ILE A 148 5.42 -8.66 8.13
N TYR A 149 6.42 -8.38 7.33
CA TYR A 149 7.66 -7.72 7.75
C TYR A 149 7.61 -6.22 7.46
N ALA A 150 7.83 -5.40 8.48
CA ALA A 150 7.97 -3.96 8.33
C ALA A 150 9.27 -3.60 7.61
N ASN A 151 9.29 -2.45 6.95
CA ASN A 151 10.42 -1.90 6.17
C ASN A 151 10.86 -2.76 4.98
N GLU A 152 10.11 -3.81 4.64
CA GLU A 152 10.33 -4.68 3.49
C GLU A 152 9.23 -4.53 2.44
N GLY A 153 9.49 -5.03 1.23
CA GLY A 153 8.57 -4.91 0.09
C GLY A 153 7.33 -5.79 0.23
N VAL A 154 6.14 -5.20 0.06
CA VAL A 154 4.87 -5.92 0.26
C VAL A 154 3.93 -5.86 -0.94
N ALA A 155 4.07 -4.85 -1.78
CA ALA A 155 3.21 -4.63 -2.95
C ALA A 155 3.97 -3.85 -4.03
N GLN A 156 3.44 -3.84 -5.25
CA GLN A 156 4.00 -3.12 -6.39
C GLN A 156 3.00 -2.09 -6.92
N MET A 157 3.48 -0.87 -7.09
CA MET A 157 2.74 0.22 -7.75
C MET A 157 3.08 0.28 -9.23
N LEU A 158 2.05 0.26 -10.09
CA LEU A 158 2.13 0.47 -11.52
C LEU A 158 1.56 1.85 -11.86
N PHE A 159 2.29 2.64 -12.64
CA PHE A 159 1.88 3.99 -13.04
C PHE A 159 1.45 3.98 -14.50
N LEU A 160 0.22 4.44 -14.76
CA LEU A 160 -0.41 4.49 -16.08
C LEU A 160 -0.75 5.95 -16.39
N GLN A 161 -0.12 6.51 -17.40
CA GLN A 161 -0.44 7.87 -17.84
C GLN A 161 -1.56 7.84 -18.86
N SER A 162 -2.57 8.67 -18.68
CA SER A 162 -3.67 8.86 -19.62
C SER A 162 -3.23 9.66 -20.84
N ASP A 163 -3.97 9.54 -21.92
CA ASP A 163 -3.75 10.30 -23.16
C ASP A 163 -4.23 11.76 -22.99
N GLU A 164 -5.17 11.99 -22.05
CA GLU A 164 -5.65 13.31 -21.65
C GLU A 164 -5.85 13.38 -20.13
N ALA A 165 -5.75 14.58 -19.56
CA ALA A 165 -6.01 14.79 -18.13
C ALA A 165 -7.50 14.64 -17.82
N CYS A 166 -7.83 14.12 -16.64
CA CYS A 166 -9.21 14.04 -16.18
C CYS A 166 -9.80 15.44 -15.90
N GLU A 167 -11.09 15.60 -16.17
CA GLU A 167 -11.81 16.83 -15.88
C GLU A 167 -11.92 17.07 -14.37
N VAL A 168 -12.24 16.04 -13.60
CA VAL A 168 -12.39 16.09 -12.14
C VAL A 168 -11.47 15.06 -11.47
N SER A 169 -10.52 15.53 -10.68
CA SER A 169 -9.57 14.68 -9.94
C SER A 169 -10.11 14.24 -8.59
N HIS A 170 -9.40 13.34 -7.92
CA HIS A 170 -9.70 12.93 -6.54
C HIS A 170 -9.68 14.11 -5.57
N LYS A 171 -8.72 15.04 -5.76
CA LYS A 171 -8.60 16.26 -4.95
C LYS A 171 -9.76 17.24 -5.20
N ASP A 172 -10.16 17.43 -6.46
CA ASP A 172 -11.24 18.34 -6.84
C ASP A 172 -12.58 17.97 -6.18
N ARG A 173 -12.87 16.65 -6.05
CA ARG A 173 -14.10 16.17 -5.41
C ARG A 173 -13.98 15.92 -3.90
N GLY A 174 -12.86 16.29 -3.27
CA GLY A 174 -12.66 16.13 -1.83
C GLY A 174 -12.72 14.65 -1.38
N GLY A 175 -12.01 13.76 -2.09
CA GLY A 175 -12.03 12.33 -1.81
C GLY A 175 -11.68 11.98 -0.36
N LYS A 176 -12.36 10.98 0.21
CA LYS A 176 -12.35 10.64 1.66
C LYS A 176 -10.96 10.38 2.26
N TYR A 177 -10.04 9.88 1.45
CA TYR A 177 -8.71 9.45 1.89
C TYR A 177 -7.60 10.38 1.38
N GLN A 178 -7.94 11.61 0.98
CA GLN A 178 -6.98 12.61 0.56
C GLN A 178 -6.08 13.05 1.71
N GLY A 179 -4.76 13.07 1.50
CA GLY A 179 -3.77 13.54 2.47
C GLY A 179 -3.59 12.64 3.70
N GLN A 180 -4.02 11.37 3.64
CA GLN A 180 -3.94 10.50 4.81
C GLN A 180 -2.50 10.23 5.27
N ARG A 181 -2.34 10.24 6.62
CA ARG A 181 -1.07 10.00 7.29
C ARG A 181 -1.19 8.92 8.32
N GLY A 182 -0.71 7.85 8.36
CA GLY A 182 -0.98 6.74 9.29
C GLY A 182 -1.92 5.72 8.67
N VAL A 183 -2.27 4.70 9.45
CA VAL A 183 -3.20 3.64 9.05
C VAL A 183 -4.62 4.15 9.22
N THR A 184 -5.33 4.31 8.11
CA THR A 184 -6.67 4.90 8.12
C THR A 184 -7.74 3.80 8.12
N PRO A 185 -8.64 3.77 9.13
CA PRO A 185 -9.81 2.90 9.17
C PRO A 185 -10.83 3.22 8.08
N PRO A 186 -11.84 2.33 7.84
CA PRO A 186 -12.91 2.59 6.90
C PRO A 186 -13.67 3.89 7.21
N LYS A 187 -14.02 4.63 6.15
CA LYS A 187 -14.88 5.82 6.22
C LYS A 187 -16.06 5.61 5.28
N ALA A 188 -17.29 5.78 5.76
CA ALA A 188 -18.51 5.72 4.96
C ALA A 188 -18.85 7.05 4.30
#